data_aff5f71d72c2ba4ba2ba1605de3fb52f
#
_entry.id   aff5f71d72c2ba4ba2ba1605de3fb52f
#
_cell.length_a   1.000
_cell.length_b   1.000
_cell.length_c   1.000
_cell.angle_alpha   90.00
_cell.angle_beta   90.00
_cell.angle_gamma   90.00
#
_symmetry.space_group_name_H-M   'P 1'
#
loop_
_entity.id
_entity.type
_entity.pdbx_description
1 polymer ?
#
loop_
_entity_poly.entity_id
_entity_poly.type
_entity_poly.pdbx_seq_one_letter_code
_entity_poly.pdbx_strand_id
1 'polypeptide(L)'
;MTSLVTTDSKKSLCDRQQVLAWLTENVPAPRLQHILRVETLAAELALHHGLDVDRAAWAGLLHDLAKYFPPERLLRMAQEAGLPITDVDEADPHLLHADVSALVARQQFGITDEQVLAAVANHTLGQPDMDALSCVVFLADSLEPGRGQTVELEELRKVAQRNLQEAVWRVCDRTLLWLIDQHRLIHPRMILTRNWAMQVAPAKPKKSEKKSTAKV
;
A
#
# COMPACT_ATOMS: atom_id res chain seq x y z
N MET A 1 39.84 -7.67 38.09
CA MET A 1 39.53 -7.04 36.81
C MET A 1 38.18 -7.60 36.36
N THR A 2 37.11 -6.86 36.67
CA THR A 2 35.74 -7.30 36.42
C THR A 2 35.26 -6.60 35.18
N SER A 3 35.07 -7.36 34.11
CA SER A 3 34.58 -6.87 32.82
C SER A 3 33.10 -6.52 32.94
N LEU A 4 32.79 -5.24 32.78
CA LEU A 4 31.42 -4.75 32.64
C LEU A 4 30.91 -5.13 31.25
N VAL A 5 29.99 -6.08 31.24
CA VAL A 5 29.16 -6.38 30.06
C VAL A 5 28.20 -5.22 29.89
N THR A 6 28.44 -4.37 28.90
CA THR A 6 27.49 -3.37 28.44
C THR A 6 26.29 -4.08 27.83
N THR A 7 25.16 -4.00 28.52
CA THR A 7 23.86 -4.39 27.98
C THR A 7 23.51 -3.44 26.85
N ASP A 8 23.55 -3.96 25.64
CA ASP A 8 23.06 -3.33 24.43
C ASP A 8 21.58 -2.97 24.66
N SER A 9 21.28 -1.69 24.77
CA SER A 9 19.92 -1.21 24.96
C SER A 9 19.13 -1.54 23.70
N LYS A 10 18.27 -2.54 23.79
CA LYS A 10 17.19 -2.77 22.81
C LYS A 10 16.47 -1.46 22.57
N LYS A 11 16.76 -0.80 21.44
CA LYS A 11 16.00 0.34 20.93
C LYS A 11 14.55 -0.12 20.89
N SER A 12 13.70 0.48 21.71
CA SER A 12 12.29 0.13 21.84
C SER A 12 11.67 0.20 20.44
N LEU A 13 11.36 -0.96 19.88
CA LEU A 13 10.48 -1.04 18.71
C LEU A 13 9.17 -0.35 19.09
N CYS A 14 8.64 0.48 18.18
CA CYS A 14 7.34 1.11 18.36
C CYS A 14 6.31 0.09 18.85
N ASP A 15 5.59 0.42 19.91
CA ASP A 15 4.55 -0.45 20.45
C ASP A 15 3.27 -0.27 19.61
N ARG A 16 2.72 -1.39 19.11
CA ARG A 16 1.44 -1.40 18.38
C ARG A 16 0.32 -0.71 19.17
N GLN A 17 0.32 -0.83 20.49
CA GLN A 17 -0.68 -0.17 21.34
C GLN A 17 -0.57 1.35 21.28
N GLN A 18 0.64 1.90 21.18
CA GLN A 18 0.85 3.35 21.02
C GLN A 18 0.30 3.85 19.68
N VAL A 19 0.52 3.10 18.60
CA VAL A 19 -0.06 3.45 17.28
C VAL A 19 -1.58 3.39 17.32
N LEU A 20 -2.16 2.35 17.92
CA LEU A 20 -3.61 2.21 18.04
C LEU A 20 -4.24 3.33 18.88
N ALA A 21 -3.62 3.70 20.01
CA ALA A 21 -4.08 4.82 20.83
C ALA A 21 -4.09 6.12 20.02
N TRP A 22 -2.99 6.40 19.31
CA TRP A 22 -2.89 7.57 18.43
C TRP A 22 -3.94 7.55 17.31
N LEU A 23 -4.12 6.42 16.62
CA LEU A 23 -5.13 6.29 15.58
C LEU A 23 -6.55 6.51 16.13
N THR A 24 -6.85 6.00 17.32
CA THR A 24 -8.16 6.18 17.96
C THR A 24 -8.48 7.66 18.22
N GLU A 25 -7.46 8.48 18.50
CA GLU A 25 -7.60 9.92 18.73
C GLU A 25 -7.63 10.75 17.44
N ASN A 26 -6.99 10.26 16.37
CA ASN A 26 -6.70 11.06 15.16
C ASN A 26 -7.52 10.65 13.92
N VAL A 27 -8.19 9.49 13.93
CA VAL A 27 -9.03 9.07 12.80
C VAL A 27 -10.44 8.66 13.28
N PRO A 28 -11.48 8.85 12.45
CA PRO A 28 -12.82 8.39 12.78
C PRO A 28 -12.88 6.86 12.91
N ALA A 29 -13.76 6.36 13.78
CA ALA A 29 -13.93 4.93 14.03
C ALA A 29 -14.09 4.06 12.77
N PRO A 30 -14.87 4.46 11.72
CA PRO A 30 -14.93 3.69 10.48
C PRO A 30 -13.58 3.56 9.76
N ARG A 31 -12.72 4.61 9.83
CA ARG A 31 -11.37 4.57 9.25
C ARG A 31 -10.45 3.66 10.06
N LEU A 32 -10.52 3.70 11.39
CA LEU A 32 -9.77 2.77 12.22
C LEU A 32 -10.12 1.31 11.89
N GLN A 33 -11.41 1.00 11.72
CA GLN A 33 -11.83 -0.34 11.29
C GLN A 33 -11.29 -0.72 9.91
N HIS A 34 -11.23 0.23 8.97
CA HIS A 34 -10.59 0.01 7.67
C HIS A 34 -9.09 -0.31 7.84
N ILE A 35 -8.36 0.50 8.62
CA ILE A 35 -6.93 0.29 8.89
C ILE A 35 -6.66 -1.11 9.46
N LEU A 36 -7.47 -1.56 10.41
CA LEU A 36 -7.33 -2.90 11.00
C LEU A 36 -7.61 -4.02 9.99
N ARG A 37 -8.56 -3.83 9.06
CA ARG A 37 -8.78 -4.79 7.98
C ARG A 37 -7.64 -4.80 6.97
N VAL A 38 -7.04 -3.64 6.69
CA VAL A 38 -5.84 -3.54 5.83
C VAL A 38 -4.65 -4.24 6.49
N GLU A 39 -4.40 -4.01 7.79
CA GLU A 39 -3.38 -4.72 8.58
C GLU A 39 -3.55 -6.24 8.43
N THR A 40 -4.77 -6.75 8.63
CA THR A 40 -5.09 -8.17 8.55
C THR A 40 -4.86 -8.72 7.14
N LEU A 41 -5.41 -8.08 6.11
CA LEU A 41 -5.28 -8.56 4.73
C LEU A 41 -3.83 -8.46 4.21
N ALA A 42 -3.08 -7.44 4.62
CA ALA A 42 -1.67 -7.33 4.28
C ALA A 42 -0.86 -8.50 4.87
N ALA A 43 -1.10 -8.86 6.13
CA ALA A 43 -0.49 -10.02 6.78
C ALA A 43 -0.85 -11.34 6.06
N GLU A 44 -2.12 -11.53 5.70
CA GLU A 44 -2.59 -12.72 4.97
C GLU A 44 -1.95 -12.84 3.58
N LEU A 45 -1.89 -11.75 2.81
CA LEU A 45 -1.25 -11.73 1.50
C LEU A 45 0.27 -11.97 1.63
N ALA A 46 0.92 -11.36 2.62
CA ALA A 46 2.33 -11.59 2.87
C ALA A 46 2.62 -13.06 3.18
N LEU A 47 1.85 -13.69 4.06
CA LEU A 47 1.96 -15.11 4.36
C LEU A 47 1.80 -15.97 3.10
N HIS A 48 0.80 -15.67 2.28
CA HIS A 48 0.52 -16.39 1.04
C HIS A 48 1.67 -16.32 0.02
N HIS A 49 2.35 -15.17 -0.05
CA HIS A 49 3.46 -14.92 -0.95
C HIS A 49 4.85 -15.22 -0.34
N GLY A 50 4.92 -15.76 0.88
CA GLY A 50 6.18 -16.07 1.55
C GLY A 50 7.00 -14.83 1.93
N LEU A 51 6.31 -13.70 2.18
CA LEU A 51 6.91 -12.45 2.63
C LEU A 51 6.86 -12.34 4.16
N ASP A 52 7.55 -11.33 4.70
CA ASP A 52 7.54 -11.03 6.13
C ASP A 52 6.16 -10.50 6.57
N VAL A 53 5.47 -11.33 7.36
CA VAL A 53 4.10 -11.07 7.84
C VAL A 53 4.06 -9.88 8.79
N ASP A 54 5.06 -9.76 9.67
CA ASP A 54 5.10 -8.68 10.66
C ASP A 54 5.34 -7.32 9.98
N ARG A 55 6.24 -7.26 8.98
CA ARG A 55 6.43 -6.06 8.16
C ARG A 55 5.16 -5.65 7.43
N ALA A 56 4.44 -6.61 6.86
CA ALA A 56 3.19 -6.34 6.15
C ALA A 56 2.10 -5.82 7.08
N ALA A 57 1.94 -6.44 8.25
CA ALA A 57 1.01 -5.99 9.28
C ALA A 57 1.35 -4.56 9.73
N TRP A 58 2.62 -4.27 10.02
CA TRP A 58 3.07 -2.94 10.40
C TRP A 58 2.79 -1.91 9.29
N ALA A 59 3.14 -2.18 8.06
CA ALA A 59 2.87 -1.26 6.96
C ALA A 59 1.36 -1.03 6.76
N GLY A 60 0.55 -2.09 6.89
CA GLY A 60 -0.91 -1.99 6.85
C GLY A 60 -1.49 -1.15 7.99
N LEU A 61 -0.96 -1.26 9.22
CA LEU A 61 -1.39 -0.46 10.36
C LEU A 61 -1.03 1.03 10.21
N LEU A 62 0.08 1.33 9.57
CA LEU A 62 0.64 2.68 9.47
C LEU A 62 0.21 3.44 8.20
N HIS A 63 -0.43 2.78 7.22
CA HIS A 63 -0.62 3.36 5.89
C HIS A 63 -1.40 4.68 5.87
N ASP A 64 -2.37 4.85 6.74
CA ASP A 64 -3.30 5.98 6.74
C ASP A 64 -3.11 6.98 7.92
N LEU A 65 -1.90 7.03 8.52
CA LEU A 65 -1.61 7.94 9.63
C LEU A 65 -1.91 9.41 9.32
N ALA A 66 -1.68 9.85 8.09
CA ALA A 66 -1.91 11.23 7.67
C ALA A 66 -3.21 11.44 6.88
N LYS A 67 -4.09 10.43 6.78
CA LYS A 67 -5.31 10.49 5.94
C LYS A 67 -6.23 11.65 6.25
N TYR A 68 -6.30 12.04 7.51
CA TYR A 68 -7.17 13.11 7.99
C TYR A 68 -6.42 14.42 8.28
N PHE A 69 -5.17 14.54 7.83
CA PHE A 69 -4.48 15.82 7.93
C PHE A 69 -5.08 16.83 6.95
N PRO A 70 -5.20 18.10 7.37
CA PRO A 70 -5.65 19.18 6.47
C PRO A 70 -4.72 19.31 5.25
N PRO A 71 -5.26 19.71 4.08
CA PRO A 71 -4.50 19.88 2.84
C PRO A 71 -3.20 20.69 2.99
N GLU A 72 -3.27 21.81 3.72
CA GLU A 72 -2.13 22.70 3.92
C GLU A 72 -1.03 22.03 4.78
N ARG A 73 -1.42 21.14 5.69
CA ARG A 73 -0.46 20.37 6.50
C ARG A 73 0.23 19.30 5.64
N LEU A 74 -0.51 18.63 4.77
CA LEU A 74 0.05 17.63 3.85
C LEU A 74 1.08 18.27 2.91
N LEU A 75 0.73 19.38 2.25
CA LEU A 75 1.63 20.12 1.37
C LEU A 75 2.88 20.59 2.10
N ARG A 76 2.73 21.23 3.27
CA ARG A 76 3.85 21.70 4.06
C ARG A 76 4.80 20.57 4.45
N MET A 77 4.29 19.47 4.98
CA MET A 77 5.11 18.33 5.38
C MET A 77 5.84 17.70 4.19
N ALA A 78 5.19 17.60 3.03
CA ALA A 78 5.80 17.10 1.80
C ALA A 78 6.93 18.05 1.33
N GLN A 79 6.71 19.36 1.33
CA GLN A 79 7.70 20.38 0.97
C GLN A 79 8.92 20.35 1.90
N GLU A 80 8.68 20.34 3.22
CA GLU A 80 9.74 20.28 4.24
C GLU A 80 10.59 19.00 4.13
N ALA A 81 9.99 17.91 3.68
CA ALA A 81 10.69 16.65 3.45
C ALA A 81 11.37 16.56 2.07
N GLY A 82 11.22 17.58 1.21
CA GLY A 82 11.78 17.59 -0.15
C GLY A 82 11.13 16.55 -1.09
N LEU A 83 9.88 16.16 -0.84
CA LEU A 83 9.15 15.26 -1.72
C LEU A 83 8.78 15.99 -3.03
N PRO A 84 8.81 15.28 -4.17
CA PRO A 84 8.34 15.85 -5.42
C PRO A 84 6.83 16.11 -5.33
N ILE A 85 6.42 17.34 -5.64
CA ILE A 85 5.02 17.77 -5.67
C ILE A 85 4.68 18.13 -7.11
N THR A 86 3.60 17.58 -7.63
CA THR A 86 3.10 17.83 -8.98
C THR A 86 1.90 18.77 -8.93
N ASP A 87 1.52 19.32 -10.08
CA ASP A 87 0.30 20.16 -10.22
C ASP A 87 -0.96 19.39 -9.75
N VAL A 88 -0.96 18.05 -9.88
CA VAL A 88 -2.08 17.21 -9.40
C VAL A 88 -2.10 17.11 -7.87
N ASP A 89 -0.94 17.07 -7.24
CA ASP A 89 -0.82 17.09 -5.76
C ASP A 89 -1.23 18.46 -5.19
N GLU A 90 -0.92 19.54 -5.88
CA GLU A 90 -1.39 20.89 -5.50
C GLU A 90 -2.91 21.02 -5.63
N ALA A 91 -3.50 20.43 -6.68
CA ALA A 91 -4.94 20.44 -6.91
C ALA A 91 -5.71 19.48 -5.96
N ASP A 92 -5.12 18.36 -5.57
CA ASP A 92 -5.67 17.37 -4.62
C ASP A 92 -4.60 16.92 -3.60
N PRO A 93 -4.27 17.75 -2.60
CA PRO A 93 -3.23 17.42 -1.62
C PRO A 93 -3.48 16.16 -0.80
N HIS A 94 -4.71 15.65 -0.81
CA HIS A 94 -5.01 14.38 -0.15
C HIS A 94 -4.29 13.18 -0.78
N LEU A 95 -3.78 13.29 -2.00
CA LEU A 95 -2.94 12.27 -2.62
C LEU A 95 -1.59 12.09 -1.88
N LEU A 96 -1.10 13.16 -1.24
CA LEU A 96 0.16 13.15 -0.46
C LEU A 96 0.05 12.39 0.86
N HIS A 97 -1.17 12.00 1.31
CA HIS A 97 -1.31 11.36 2.63
C HIS A 97 -0.49 10.08 2.76
N ALA A 98 -0.25 9.35 1.68
CA ALA A 98 0.54 8.12 1.69
C ALA A 98 2.01 8.42 2.00
N ASP A 99 2.61 9.32 1.25
CA ASP A 99 4.00 9.75 1.45
C ASP A 99 4.17 10.42 2.84
N VAL A 100 3.23 11.27 3.25
CA VAL A 100 3.22 11.91 4.59
C VAL A 100 2.99 10.89 5.70
N SER A 101 2.19 9.83 5.51
CA SER A 101 2.05 8.75 6.50
C SER A 101 3.39 8.05 6.78
N ALA A 102 4.21 7.83 5.75
CA ALA A 102 5.56 7.29 5.93
C ALA A 102 6.45 8.24 6.73
N LEU A 103 6.36 9.56 6.51
CA LEU A 103 7.06 10.56 7.31
C LEU A 103 6.62 10.52 8.78
N VAL A 104 5.31 10.47 9.03
CA VAL A 104 4.75 10.35 10.39
C VAL A 104 5.20 9.06 11.06
N ALA A 105 5.17 7.93 10.35
CA ALA A 105 5.65 6.64 10.85
C ALA A 105 7.12 6.74 11.29
N ARG A 106 7.97 7.37 10.49
CA ARG A 106 9.39 7.58 10.83
C ARG A 106 9.59 8.53 12.00
N GLN A 107 8.96 9.70 11.94
CA GLN A 107 9.24 10.79 12.87
C GLN A 107 8.59 10.59 14.24
N GLN A 108 7.34 10.13 14.25
CA GLN A 108 6.56 10.03 15.49
C GLN A 108 6.68 8.64 16.13
N PHE A 109 6.76 7.59 15.33
CA PHE A 109 6.80 6.22 15.83
C PHE A 109 8.18 5.56 15.72
N GLY A 110 9.18 6.27 15.18
CA GLY A 110 10.55 5.78 15.11
C GLY A 110 10.73 4.58 14.18
N ILE A 111 9.84 4.39 13.20
CA ILE A 111 9.99 3.32 12.20
C ILE A 111 11.21 3.62 11.34
N THR A 112 12.15 2.67 11.30
CA THR A 112 13.41 2.78 10.54
C THR A 112 13.53 1.71 9.45
N ASP A 113 12.58 0.79 9.34
CA ASP A 113 12.54 -0.20 8.29
C ASP A 113 12.10 0.47 6.97
N GLU A 114 13.06 0.62 6.03
CA GLU A 114 12.82 1.31 4.76
C GLU A 114 11.80 0.58 3.87
N GLN A 115 11.68 -0.75 3.97
CA GLN A 115 10.66 -1.49 3.20
C GLN A 115 9.25 -1.21 3.75
N VAL A 116 9.09 -1.15 5.08
CA VAL A 116 7.82 -0.78 5.71
C VAL A 116 7.42 0.65 5.31
N LEU A 117 8.37 1.60 5.40
CA LEU A 117 8.12 2.99 5.03
C LEU A 117 7.79 3.16 3.54
N ALA A 118 8.51 2.45 2.66
CA ALA A 118 8.22 2.44 1.23
C ALA A 118 6.82 1.85 0.93
N ALA A 119 6.44 0.76 1.61
CA ALA A 119 5.12 0.17 1.45
C ALA A 119 4.01 1.12 1.91
N VAL A 120 4.22 1.86 3.01
CA VAL A 120 3.31 2.93 3.44
C VAL A 120 3.22 4.03 2.38
N ALA A 121 4.35 4.54 1.86
CA ALA A 121 4.34 5.62 0.86
C ALA A 121 3.72 5.22 -0.48
N ASN A 122 3.76 3.92 -0.82
CA ASN A 122 3.27 3.41 -2.09
C ASN A 122 1.80 2.98 -2.09
N HIS A 123 1.12 2.97 -0.94
CA HIS A 123 -0.20 2.32 -0.84
C HIS A 123 -1.31 2.97 -1.69
N THR A 124 -1.20 4.25 -2.05
CA THR A 124 -2.24 4.98 -2.82
C THR A 124 -1.97 5.00 -4.32
N LEU A 125 -0.80 5.49 -4.72
CA LEU A 125 -0.45 5.69 -6.13
C LEU A 125 0.47 4.60 -6.68
N GLY A 126 1.07 3.81 -5.80
CA GLY A 126 2.16 2.91 -6.14
C GLY A 126 3.38 3.67 -6.69
N GLN A 127 4.31 2.94 -7.26
CA GLN A 127 5.39 3.47 -8.11
C GLN A 127 5.97 2.34 -8.97
N PRO A 128 6.66 2.65 -10.09
CA PRO A 128 7.46 1.66 -10.80
C PRO A 128 8.50 1.02 -9.87
N ASP A 129 8.79 -0.25 -10.11
CA ASP A 129 9.79 -1.05 -9.39
C ASP A 129 9.56 -1.18 -7.86
N MET A 130 8.33 -0.91 -7.38
CA MET A 130 8.00 -1.15 -5.99
C MET A 130 8.13 -2.65 -5.64
N ASP A 131 8.62 -2.93 -4.44
CA ASP A 131 8.85 -4.28 -3.95
C ASP A 131 7.53 -5.05 -3.70
N ALA A 132 7.65 -6.33 -3.39
CA ALA A 132 6.50 -7.18 -3.14
C ALA A 132 5.71 -6.75 -1.88
N LEU A 133 6.38 -6.20 -0.86
CA LEU A 133 5.73 -5.69 0.35
C LEU A 133 4.85 -4.46 0.02
N SER A 134 5.37 -3.54 -0.79
CA SER A 134 4.60 -2.39 -1.29
C SER A 134 3.39 -2.84 -2.12
N CYS A 135 3.56 -3.86 -3.00
CA CYS A 135 2.43 -4.43 -3.74
C CYS A 135 1.35 -4.98 -2.80
N VAL A 136 1.75 -5.70 -1.75
CA VAL A 136 0.82 -6.28 -0.76
C VAL A 136 0.01 -5.20 -0.06
N VAL A 137 0.64 -4.12 0.41
CA VAL A 137 -0.06 -3.04 1.14
C VAL A 137 -0.97 -2.25 0.21
N PHE A 138 -0.52 -1.93 -1.02
CA PHE A 138 -1.34 -1.31 -2.07
C PHE A 138 -2.60 -2.13 -2.36
N LEU A 139 -2.46 -3.45 -2.48
CA LEU A 139 -3.57 -4.36 -2.73
C LEU A 139 -4.47 -4.51 -1.51
N ALA A 140 -3.91 -4.59 -0.31
CA ALA A 140 -4.67 -4.72 0.92
C ALA A 140 -5.59 -3.51 1.15
N ASP A 141 -5.10 -2.28 0.94
CA ASP A 141 -5.93 -1.08 1.01
C ASP A 141 -7.08 -1.10 0.00
N SER A 142 -6.79 -1.53 -1.23
CA SER A 142 -7.77 -1.53 -2.33
C SER A 142 -8.80 -2.67 -2.23
N LEU A 143 -8.48 -3.79 -1.55
CA LEU A 143 -9.22 -5.05 -1.62
C LEU A 143 -9.73 -5.55 -0.26
N GLU A 144 -9.48 -4.85 0.86
CA GLU A 144 -9.96 -5.28 2.17
C GLU A 144 -11.48 -5.51 2.17
N PRO A 145 -12.03 -6.41 3.01
CA PRO A 145 -13.42 -6.84 2.91
C PRO A 145 -14.46 -5.72 2.97
N GLY A 146 -14.15 -4.60 3.65
CA GLY A 146 -15.03 -3.44 3.74
C GLY A 146 -15.15 -2.63 2.45
N ARG A 147 -14.33 -2.90 1.43
CA ARG A 147 -14.46 -2.29 0.09
C ARG A 147 -15.65 -2.83 -0.70
N GLY A 148 -16.28 -3.90 -0.22
CA GLY A 148 -17.46 -4.51 -0.82
C GLY A 148 -17.20 -5.94 -1.30
N GLN A 149 -18.29 -6.56 -1.83
CA GLN A 149 -18.31 -7.97 -2.25
C GLN A 149 -18.86 -8.10 -3.69
N THR A 150 -18.41 -7.22 -4.59
CA THR A 150 -18.75 -7.35 -6.01
C THR A 150 -17.97 -8.48 -6.65
N VAL A 151 -18.50 -9.06 -7.72
CA VAL A 151 -17.82 -10.11 -8.49
C VAL A 151 -16.43 -9.65 -8.95
N GLU A 152 -16.29 -8.38 -9.35
CA GLU A 152 -15.02 -7.78 -9.74
C GLU A 152 -14.00 -7.79 -8.59
N LEU A 153 -14.40 -7.35 -7.38
CA LEU A 153 -13.51 -7.33 -6.22
C LEU A 153 -13.10 -8.74 -5.79
N GLU A 154 -14.01 -9.71 -5.86
CA GLU A 154 -13.69 -11.11 -5.57
C GLU A 154 -12.67 -11.70 -6.56
N GLU A 155 -12.81 -11.39 -7.85
CA GLU A 155 -11.82 -11.79 -8.85
C GLU A 155 -10.47 -11.10 -8.63
N LEU A 156 -10.44 -9.82 -8.25
CA LEU A 156 -9.21 -9.12 -7.91
C LEU A 156 -8.52 -9.73 -6.68
N ARG A 157 -9.28 -10.11 -5.64
CA ARG A 157 -8.74 -10.83 -4.46
C ARG A 157 -8.11 -12.17 -4.86
N LYS A 158 -8.76 -12.95 -5.73
CA LYS A 158 -8.19 -14.20 -6.27
C LYS A 158 -6.92 -13.96 -7.09
N VAL A 159 -6.89 -12.87 -7.88
CA VAL A 159 -5.69 -12.52 -8.65
C VAL A 159 -4.57 -12.10 -7.70
N ALA A 160 -4.84 -11.32 -6.66
CA ALA A 160 -3.86 -10.89 -5.68
C ALA A 160 -3.17 -12.07 -4.97
N GLN A 161 -3.90 -13.16 -4.71
CA GLN A 161 -3.31 -14.39 -4.17
C GLN A 161 -2.37 -15.10 -5.15
N ARG A 162 -2.56 -14.95 -6.47
CA ARG A 162 -1.77 -15.68 -7.49
C ARG A 162 -0.61 -14.87 -8.04
N ASN A 163 -0.79 -13.58 -8.20
CA ASN A 163 0.16 -12.70 -8.89
C ASN A 163 -0.06 -11.25 -8.45
N LEU A 164 0.85 -10.74 -7.62
CA LEU A 164 0.77 -9.38 -7.09
C LEU A 164 0.78 -8.33 -8.21
N GLN A 165 1.68 -8.45 -9.17
CA GLN A 165 1.82 -7.46 -10.25
C GLN A 165 0.58 -7.46 -11.16
N GLU A 166 0.02 -8.65 -11.46
CA GLU A 166 -1.25 -8.73 -12.21
C GLU A 166 -2.38 -8.03 -11.43
N ALA A 167 -2.46 -8.24 -10.13
CA ALA A 167 -3.46 -7.59 -9.30
C ALA A 167 -3.25 -6.06 -9.23
N VAL A 168 -2.01 -5.59 -9.09
CA VAL A 168 -1.68 -4.16 -9.04
C VAL A 168 -2.16 -3.44 -10.31
N TRP A 169 -1.78 -3.90 -11.51
CA TRP A 169 -2.22 -3.18 -12.71
C TRP A 169 -3.74 -3.24 -12.91
N ARG A 170 -4.40 -4.34 -12.52
CA ARG A 170 -5.87 -4.45 -12.59
C ARG A 170 -6.58 -3.50 -11.63
N VAL A 171 -6.05 -3.34 -10.41
CA VAL A 171 -6.55 -2.35 -9.43
C VAL A 171 -6.32 -0.94 -9.97
N CYS A 172 -5.16 -0.66 -10.56
CA CYS A 172 -4.93 0.62 -11.22
C CYS A 172 -5.94 0.87 -12.35
N ASP A 173 -6.19 -0.11 -13.25
CA ASP A 173 -7.18 0.02 -14.33
C ASP A 173 -8.57 0.35 -13.78
N ARG A 174 -9.01 -0.37 -12.74
CA ARG A 174 -10.29 -0.10 -12.07
C ARG A 174 -10.36 1.32 -11.50
N THR A 175 -9.30 1.78 -10.84
CA THR A 175 -9.23 3.12 -10.28
C THR A 175 -9.20 4.19 -11.37
N LEU A 176 -8.43 3.99 -12.43
CA LEU A 176 -8.35 4.91 -13.57
C LEU A 176 -9.69 5.04 -14.28
N LEU A 177 -10.40 3.94 -14.53
CA LEU A 177 -11.74 3.95 -15.13
C LEU A 177 -12.72 4.74 -14.26
N TRP A 178 -12.68 4.55 -12.94
CA TRP A 178 -13.51 5.32 -12.02
C TRP A 178 -13.16 6.81 -12.03
N LEU A 179 -11.87 7.19 -12.04
CA LEU A 179 -11.45 8.59 -12.09
C LEU A 179 -11.91 9.27 -13.39
N ILE A 180 -11.83 8.55 -14.52
CA ILE A 180 -12.30 9.05 -15.84
C ILE A 180 -13.82 9.25 -15.80
N ASP A 181 -14.57 8.27 -15.31
CA ASP A 181 -16.03 8.35 -15.19
C ASP A 181 -16.48 9.52 -14.29
N GLN A 182 -15.74 9.77 -13.21
CA GLN A 182 -16.00 10.86 -12.27
C GLN A 182 -15.38 12.20 -12.69
N HIS A 183 -14.80 12.32 -13.88
CA HIS A 183 -14.13 13.52 -14.40
C HIS A 183 -13.08 14.11 -13.45
N ARG A 184 -12.30 13.22 -12.75
CA ARG A 184 -11.27 13.61 -11.80
C ARG A 184 -9.88 13.60 -12.42
N LEU A 185 -8.98 14.39 -11.83
CA LEU A 185 -7.58 14.40 -12.23
C LEU A 185 -6.95 13.02 -11.98
N ILE A 186 -6.06 12.63 -12.88
CA ILE A 186 -5.29 11.40 -12.80
C ILE A 186 -3.83 11.75 -12.50
N HIS A 187 -3.33 11.24 -11.37
CA HIS A 187 -1.93 11.45 -11.02
C HIS A 187 -1.01 10.62 -11.93
N PRO A 188 0.03 11.21 -12.55
CA PRO A 188 0.92 10.50 -13.48
C PRO A 188 1.57 9.25 -12.87
N ARG A 189 1.91 9.27 -11.57
CA ARG A 189 2.51 8.14 -10.85
C ARG A 189 1.65 6.87 -10.94
N MET A 190 0.31 6.98 -10.88
CA MET A 190 -0.59 5.83 -11.01
C MET A 190 -0.51 5.19 -12.40
N ILE A 191 -0.40 5.99 -13.45
CA ILE A 191 -0.24 5.49 -14.83
C ILE A 191 1.10 4.76 -14.97
N LEU A 192 2.16 5.33 -14.43
CA LEU A 192 3.49 4.71 -14.44
C LEU A 192 3.50 3.38 -13.67
N THR A 193 2.87 3.34 -12.49
CA THR A 193 2.71 2.12 -11.69
C THR A 193 1.95 1.04 -12.46
N ARG A 194 0.84 1.41 -13.07
CA ARG A 194 0.02 0.50 -13.90
C ARG A 194 0.83 -0.08 -15.04
N ASN A 195 1.55 0.74 -15.79
CA ASN A 195 2.32 0.32 -16.94
C ASN A 195 3.48 -0.59 -16.54
N TRP A 196 4.22 -0.23 -15.48
CA TRP A 196 5.26 -1.07 -14.91
C TRP A 196 4.71 -2.44 -14.50
N ALA A 197 3.65 -2.47 -13.69
CA ALA A 197 3.09 -3.72 -13.18
C ALA A 197 2.60 -4.64 -14.32
N MET A 198 2.05 -4.06 -15.39
CA MET A 198 1.64 -4.82 -16.58
C MET A 198 2.84 -5.40 -17.35
N GLN A 199 3.96 -4.69 -17.40
CA GLN A 199 5.16 -5.15 -18.10
C GLN A 199 5.87 -6.29 -17.37
N VAL A 200 5.91 -6.24 -16.01
CA VAL A 200 6.62 -7.22 -15.19
C VAL A 200 5.75 -8.40 -14.76
N ALA A 201 4.41 -8.29 -14.90
CA ALA A 201 3.51 -9.40 -14.59
C ALA A 201 3.83 -10.60 -15.49
N PRO A 202 4.04 -11.81 -14.93
CA PRO A 202 4.26 -13.00 -15.73
C PRO A 202 3.14 -13.21 -16.76
N ALA A 203 3.52 -13.48 -18.01
CA ALA A 203 2.54 -13.76 -19.07
C ALA A 203 1.70 -14.98 -18.68
N LYS A 204 0.38 -14.91 -18.90
CA LYS A 204 -0.47 -16.08 -18.74
C LYS A 204 0.08 -17.23 -19.61
N PRO A 205 0.17 -18.46 -19.08
CA PRO A 205 0.53 -19.60 -19.91
C PRO A 205 -0.43 -19.66 -21.10
N LYS A 206 0.11 -19.64 -22.32
CA LYS A 206 -0.70 -19.78 -23.53
C LYS A 206 -1.54 -21.05 -23.39
N LYS A 207 -2.87 -20.94 -23.45
CA LYS A 207 -3.73 -22.10 -23.55
C LYS A 207 -3.22 -22.91 -24.74
N SER A 208 -2.75 -24.13 -24.48
CA SER A 208 -2.37 -25.05 -25.54
C SER A 208 -3.58 -25.19 -26.47
N GLU A 209 -3.45 -24.74 -27.70
CA GLU A 209 -4.43 -25.05 -28.76
C GLU A 209 -4.54 -26.58 -28.82
N LYS A 210 -5.66 -27.11 -28.36
CA LYS A 210 -6.00 -28.51 -28.62
C LYS A 210 -6.09 -28.64 -30.14
N LYS A 211 -5.05 -29.21 -30.76
CA LYS A 211 -5.11 -29.64 -32.13
C LYS A 211 -6.29 -30.63 -32.25
N SER A 212 -7.36 -30.17 -32.85
CA SER A 212 -8.44 -31.04 -33.31
C SER A 212 -7.85 -31.91 -34.39
N THR A 213 -7.47 -33.11 -34.04
CA THR A 213 -7.25 -34.17 -35.04
C THR A 213 -8.62 -34.64 -35.51
N ALA A 214 -9.14 -33.97 -36.53
CA ALA A 214 -10.21 -34.54 -37.34
C ALA A 214 -9.64 -35.79 -38.03
N LYS A 215 -10.11 -36.96 -37.66
CA LYS A 215 -9.93 -38.19 -38.43
C LYS A 215 -10.88 -38.13 -39.62
N VAL A 216 -10.29 -38.19 -40.79
CA VAL A 216 -10.96 -38.56 -42.07
C VAL A 216 -11.34 -40.02 -42.01
#